data_885734271e3b50303b39986289dd2211
#
_entry.id   885734271e3b50303b39986289dd2211
#
_cell.length_a   1.000
_cell.length_b   1.000
_cell.length_c   1.000
_cell.angle_alpha   90.00
_cell.angle_beta   90.00
_cell.angle_gamma   90.00
#
_symmetry.space_group_name_H-M   'P 1'
#
loop_
_entity.id
_entity.type
_entity.pdbx_description
1 polymer ?
#
loop_
_entity_poly.entity_id
_entity_poly.type
_entity_poly.pdbx_seq_one_letter_code
_entity_poly.pdbx_strand_id
1 'polypeptide(L)'
;MTARGCEMTNNMNHDARPSLGLETIPNARDLGGLAGLSGRRVRSGKLYRSANPALASAADLDRLHSLDLDIVVDFRSPGEKSPAEAAFGERFHWLAVPVLEGSMAMDVLVPRLRASTPTQMHDFMLDVYRDFPVRYREAFGAFLRHAEAGRTVFYHCTAGKDRTGFASLLLLSALGVSQDEIVANYLESNHWNRRLNEDVMARVAPIGVDADVITPLLEVRPEYLETSMDAIAQAYGSVEQFLADDLRIDVGQLRGHYLED
;
A
#
# COMPACT_ATOMS: atom_id res chain seq x y z
N MET A 1 -31.16 29.09 33.85
CA MET A 1 -31.07 28.78 32.40
C MET A 1 -29.69 28.15 32.18
N THR A 2 -29.66 26.85 32.17
CA THR A 2 -28.47 26.01 32.09
C THR A 2 -28.24 25.61 30.64
N ALA A 3 -27.13 26.06 30.06
CA ALA A 3 -26.67 25.64 28.75
C ALA A 3 -26.15 24.19 28.83
N ARG A 4 -26.81 23.27 28.15
CA ARG A 4 -26.33 21.88 27.94
C ARG A 4 -25.30 21.91 26.83
N GLY A 5 -24.04 21.61 27.15
CA GLY A 5 -23.00 21.34 26.20
C GLY A 5 -23.33 20.02 25.44
N CYS A 6 -23.35 20.12 24.14
CA CYS A 6 -23.44 18.97 23.26
C CYS A 6 -22.02 18.37 23.12
N GLU A 7 -21.71 17.35 23.92
CA GLU A 7 -20.53 16.52 23.71
C GLU A 7 -20.81 15.63 22.48
N MET A 8 -20.23 15.99 21.35
CA MET A 8 -20.13 15.09 20.22
C MET A 8 -19.09 14.02 20.55
N THR A 9 -19.56 12.89 21.05
CA THR A 9 -18.76 11.67 21.18
C THR A 9 -18.47 11.14 19.78
N ASN A 10 -17.29 11.48 19.26
CA ASN A 10 -16.75 10.91 18.03
C ASN A 10 -16.25 9.48 18.34
N ASN A 11 -17.19 8.55 18.45
CA ASN A 11 -16.91 7.12 18.67
C ASN A 11 -16.89 6.43 17.29
N MET A 12 -15.87 6.75 16.47
CA MET A 12 -15.52 5.90 15.36
C MET A 12 -14.79 4.67 15.92
N ASN A 13 -15.59 3.66 16.31
CA ASN A 13 -15.10 2.29 16.45
C ASN A 13 -14.69 1.83 15.05
N HIS A 14 -13.46 2.13 14.65
CA HIS A 14 -12.79 1.37 13.62
C HIS A 14 -12.50 0.00 14.24
N ASP A 15 -13.45 -0.93 14.09
CA ASP A 15 -13.15 -2.34 14.27
C ASP A 15 -11.98 -2.65 13.31
N ALA A 16 -10.78 -2.76 13.87
CA ALA A 16 -9.59 -3.08 13.11
C ALA A 16 -9.89 -4.37 12.34
N ARG A 17 -9.76 -4.33 11.02
CA ARG A 17 -10.01 -5.50 10.18
C ARG A 17 -9.20 -6.67 10.70
N PRO A 18 -9.73 -7.89 10.64
CA PRO A 18 -9.03 -9.04 11.15
C PRO A 18 -7.66 -9.16 10.48
N SER A 19 -6.63 -9.12 11.31
CA SER A 19 -5.26 -9.43 10.89
C SER A 19 -5.26 -10.80 10.21
N LEU A 20 -4.40 -10.99 9.20
CA LEU A 20 -4.18 -12.31 8.60
C LEU A 20 -3.55 -13.32 9.59
N GLY A 21 -3.24 -12.89 10.82
CA GLY A 21 -2.58 -13.72 11.82
C GLY A 21 -1.12 -14.04 11.47
N LEU A 22 -0.48 -13.17 10.69
CA LEU A 22 0.95 -13.29 10.34
C LEU A 22 1.78 -12.61 11.41
N GLU A 23 2.80 -13.30 11.92
CA GLU A 23 3.60 -12.86 13.06
C GLU A 23 4.79 -11.99 12.64
N THR A 24 5.39 -12.32 11.48
CA THR A 24 6.63 -11.69 11.00
C THR A 24 6.44 -10.77 9.80
N ILE A 25 5.21 -10.71 9.25
CA ILE A 25 4.88 -9.87 8.09
C ILE A 25 4.01 -8.69 8.53
N PRO A 26 4.60 -7.50 8.73
CA PRO A 26 3.84 -6.32 9.15
C PRO A 26 2.83 -5.87 8.09
N ASN A 27 1.85 -5.09 8.50
CA ASN A 27 0.92 -4.40 7.62
C ASN A 27 0.12 -5.34 6.69
N ALA A 28 0.03 -6.64 7.08
CA ALA A 28 -0.65 -7.66 6.30
C ALA A 28 -2.15 -7.70 6.60
N ARG A 29 -2.98 -7.57 5.56
CA ARG A 29 -4.44 -7.61 5.69
C ARG A 29 -5.17 -7.95 4.40
N ASP A 30 -6.38 -8.50 4.55
CA ASP A 30 -7.37 -8.66 3.51
C ASP A 30 -8.10 -7.32 3.28
N LEU A 31 -8.42 -7.01 2.05
CA LEU A 31 -9.25 -5.86 1.67
C LEU A 31 -10.75 -6.19 1.65
N GLY A 32 -11.12 -7.43 1.92
CA GLY A 32 -12.51 -7.88 1.97
C GLY A 32 -13.35 -7.11 2.99
N GLY A 33 -14.66 -7.06 2.74
CA GLY A 33 -15.65 -6.41 3.60
C GLY A 33 -15.80 -4.91 3.43
N LEU A 34 -14.92 -4.21 2.67
CA LEU A 34 -15.09 -2.80 2.33
C LEU A 34 -16.37 -2.58 1.52
N ALA A 35 -17.08 -1.49 1.78
CA ALA A 35 -18.25 -1.10 1.01
C ALA A 35 -17.82 -0.60 -0.39
N GLY A 36 -18.23 -1.29 -1.43
CA GLY A 36 -17.96 -0.97 -2.82
C GLY A 36 -19.18 -0.40 -3.53
N LEU A 37 -19.15 -0.47 -4.86
CA LEU A 37 -20.19 0.08 -5.73
C LEU A 37 -21.59 -0.49 -5.38
N SER A 38 -22.57 0.42 -5.26
CA SER A 38 -23.98 0.09 -5.04
C SER A 38 -24.27 -0.72 -3.75
N GLY A 39 -23.45 -0.54 -2.73
CA GLY A 39 -23.59 -1.20 -1.43
C GLY A 39 -23.09 -2.66 -1.39
N ARG A 40 -22.59 -3.18 -2.50
CA ARG A 40 -21.89 -4.47 -2.55
C ARG A 40 -20.60 -4.38 -1.76
N ARG A 41 -20.11 -5.53 -1.27
CA ARG A 41 -18.87 -5.58 -0.50
C ARG A 41 -17.72 -6.14 -1.32
N VAL A 42 -16.50 -5.66 -1.02
CA VAL A 42 -15.30 -6.30 -1.54
C VAL A 42 -15.22 -7.72 -0.96
N ARG A 43 -15.10 -8.71 -1.85
CA ARG A 43 -15.05 -10.12 -1.50
C ARG A 43 -13.82 -10.43 -0.65
N SER A 44 -14.03 -11.06 0.49
CA SER A 44 -12.96 -11.53 1.36
C SER A 44 -12.20 -12.71 0.73
N GLY A 45 -10.93 -12.83 1.07
CA GLY A 45 -10.12 -13.95 0.62
C GLY A 45 -9.55 -13.81 -0.79
N LYS A 46 -9.58 -12.61 -1.38
CA LYS A 46 -9.15 -12.39 -2.78
C LYS A 46 -8.03 -11.36 -2.95
N LEU A 47 -8.04 -10.33 -2.14
CA LEU A 47 -7.13 -9.19 -2.30
C LEU A 47 -6.40 -8.91 -0.99
N TYR A 48 -5.10 -9.16 -0.99
CA TYR A 48 -4.26 -9.04 0.20
C TYR A 48 -3.12 -8.07 -0.03
N ARG A 49 -2.85 -7.23 0.97
CA ARG A 49 -1.70 -6.33 0.96
C ARG A 49 -0.82 -6.53 2.19
N SER A 50 0.49 -6.25 2.06
CA SER A 50 1.42 -6.37 3.19
C SER A 50 2.71 -5.55 3.02
N ALA A 51 3.56 -5.56 4.06
CA ALA A 51 4.99 -5.33 3.94
C ALA A 51 5.67 -6.54 3.28
N ASN A 52 7.00 -6.47 3.10
CA ASN A 52 7.79 -7.54 2.48
C ASN A 52 7.60 -8.90 3.20
N PRO A 53 7.05 -9.94 2.53
CA PRO A 53 6.85 -11.27 3.12
C PRO A 53 8.04 -12.20 2.92
N ALA A 54 9.09 -11.79 2.23
CA ALA A 54 10.14 -12.70 1.74
C ALA A 54 10.99 -13.33 2.84
N LEU A 55 10.97 -12.78 4.05
CA LEU A 55 11.63 -13.32 5.24
C LEU A 55 10.62 -13.85 6.28
N ALA A 56 9.46 -14.29 5.81
CA ALA A 56 8.41 -14.84 6.65
C ALA A 56 8.86 -16.08 7.44
N SER A 57 8.34 -16.25 8.64
CA SER A 57 8.53 -17.47 9.43
C SER A 57 7.91 -18.69 8.71
N ALA A 58 8.28 -19.90 9.13
CA ALA A 58 7.66 -21.12 8.58
C ALA A 58 6.14 -21.12 8.81
N ALA A 59 5.68 -20.68 9.98
CA ALA A 59 4.26 -20.57 10.31
C ALA A 59 3.53 -19.56 9.40
N ASP A 60 4.15 -18.41 9.12
CA ASP A 60 3.61 -17.42 8.20
C ASP A 60 3.55 -17.94 6.76
N LEU A 61 4.57 -18.69 6.33
CA LEU A 61 4.57 -19.33 5.01
C LEU A 61 3.44 -20.35 4.87
N ASP A 62 3.21 -21.18 5.88
CA ASP A 62 2.08 -22.14 5.90
C ASP A 62 0.75 -21.39 5.86
N ARG A 63 0.64 -20.28 6.58
CA ARG A 63 -0.55 -19.43 6.55
C ARG A 63 -0.76 -18.79 5.17
N LEU A 64 0.29 -18.27 4.52
CA LEU A 64 0.21 -17.74 3.17
C LEU A 64 -0.20 -18.81 2.16
N HIS A 65 0.30 -20.04 2.30
CA HIS A 65 -0.14 -21.16 1.45
C HIS A 65 -1.64 -21.45 1.59
N SER A 66 -2.19 -21.31 2.80
CA SER A 66 -3.62 -21.52 3.04
C SER A 66 -4.54 -20.45 2.42
N LEU A 67 -3.98 -19.37 1.89
CA LEU A 67 -4.74 -18.32 1.22
C LEU A 67 -5.01 -18.59 -0.26
N ASP A 68 -4.50 -19.70 -0.81
CA ASP A 68 -4.65 -20.10 -2.23
C ASP A 68 -4.31 -18.94 -3.19
N LEU A 69 -3.12 -18.36 -2.99
CA LEU A 69 -2.65 -17.22 -3.78
C LEU A 69 -2.33 -17.62 -5.22
N ASP A 70 -2.97 -16.99 -6.20
CA ASP A 70 -2.64 -17.18 -7.61
C ASP A 70 -1.35 -16.42 -7.98
N ILE A 71 -1.07 -15.31 -7.31
CA ILE A 71 0.10 -14.48 -7.60
C ILE A 71 0.49 -13.59 -6.40
N VAL A 72 1.80 -13.42 -6.22
CA VAL A 72 2.41 -12.42 -5.34
C VAL A 72 3.05 -11.33 -6.19
N VAL A 73 2.61 -10.08 -6.05
CA VAL A 73 3.16 -8.94 -6.80
C VAL A 73 4.06 -8.11 -5.90
N ASP A 74 5.31 -7.94 -6.31
CA ASP A 74 6.35 -7.22 -5.58
C ASP A 74 6.75 -5.94 -6.31
N PHE A 75 6.40 -4.79 -5.71
CA PHE A 75 6.72 -3.46 -6.26
C PHE A 75 8.14 -2.98 -5.94
N ARG A 76 8.96 -3.78 -5.25
CA ARG A 76 10.32 -3.38 -4.90
C ARG A 76 11.26 -3.47 -6.08
N SER A 77 12.22 -2.54 -6.13
CA SER A 77 13.32 -2.57 -7.07
C SER A 77 14.32 -3.69 -6.71
N PRO A 78 15.17 -4.13 -7.65
CA PRO A 78 16.21 -5.12 -7.38
C PRO A 78 17.14 -4.73 -6.21
N GLY A 79 17.48 -3.44 -6.06
CA GLY A 79 18.34 -2.94 -4.99
C GLY A 79 17.75 -3.02 -3.58
N GLU A 80 16.44 -3.28 -3.45
CA GLU A 80 15.75 -3.49 -2.17
C GLU A 80 15.67 -4.96 -1.76
N LYS A 81 16.13 -5.88 -2.61
CA LYS A 81 16.02 -7.33 -2.41
C LYS A 81 17.34 -7.92 -1.95
N SER A 82 17.27 -9.02 -1.21
CA SER A 82 18.43 -9.79 -0.81
C SER A 82 18.41 -11.20 -1.41
N PRO A 83 19.59 -11.84 -1.60
CA PRO A 83 19.64 -13.24 -2.06
C PRO A 83 18.90 -14.23 -1.15
N ALA A 84 18.77 -13.92 0.16
CA ALA A 84 18.05 -14.76 1.12
C ALA A 84 16.54 -14.87 0.81
N GLU A 85 16.00 -13.97 -0.01
CA GLU A 85 14.59 -13.94 -0.40
C GLU A 85 14.23 -14.91 -1.55
N ALA A 86 15.23 -15.48 -2.23
CA ALA A 86 15.00 -16.37 -3.38
C ALA A 86 14.10 -17.57 -3.04
N ALA A 87 14.26 -18.14 -1.83
CA ALA A 87 13.44 -19.25 -1.36
C ALA A 87 11.94 -18.95 -1.29
N PHE A 88 11.55 -17.69 -1.06
CA PHE A 88 10.15 -17.25 -1.10
C PHE A 88 9.61 -17.32 -2.54
N GLY A 89 10.37 -16.80 -3.51
CA GLY A 89 9.99 -16.83 -4.93
C GLY A 89 9.83 -18.23 -5.51
N GLU A 90 10.50 -19.25 -4.95
CA GLU A 90 10.34 -20.65 -5.34
C GLU A 90 9.03 -21.27 -4.84
N ARG A 91 8.43 -20.71 -3.80
CA ARG A 91 7.20 -21.23 -3.17
C ARG A 91 5.91 -20.63 -3.72
N PHE A 92 5.99 -19.43 -4.28
CA PHE A 92 4.83 -18.68 -4.77
C PHE A 92 5.08 -18.21 -6.20
N HIS A 93 4.02 -18.09 -6.99
CA HIS A 93 4.10 -17.41 -8.28
C HIS A 93 4.38 -15.91 -8.02
N TRP A 94 5.65 -15.55 -8.04
CA TRP A 94 6.14 -14.22 -7.68
C TRP A 94 6.45 -13.38 -8.92
N LEU A 95 5.75 -12.26 -9.07
CA LEU A 95 5.95 -11.28 -10.13
C LEU A 95 6.61 -10.02 -9.58
N ALA A 96 7.79 -9.69 -10.09
CA ALA A 96 8.42 -8.41 -9.80
C ALA A 96 7.88 -7.33 -10.75
N VAL A 97 7.35 -6.25 -10.17
CA VAL A 97 6.85 -5.07 -10.88
C VAL A 97 7.49 -3.83 -10.25
N PRO A 98 8.77 -3.54 -10.54
CA PRO A 98 9.52 -2.54 -9.80
C PRO A 98 9.00 -1.12 -10.01
N VAL A 99 8.87 -0.40 -8.88
CA VAL A 99 8.51 1.01 -8.80
C VAL A 99 9.55 1.73 -7.95
N LEU A 100 9.97 2.94 -8.33
CA LEU A 100 11.01 3.74 -7.66
C LEU A 100 12.40 3.08 -7.74
N GLU A 101 12.78 2.59 -8.91
CA GLU A 101 14.12 2.01 -9.11
C GLU A 101 15.23 3.01 -8.70
N GLY A 102 16.13 2.53 -7.83
CA GLY A 102 17.30 3.26 -7.37
C GLY A 102 17.06 4.35 -6.33
N SER A 103 15.81 4.79 -6.07
CA SER A 103 15.55 5.91 -5.16
C SER A 103 15.28 5.49 -3.71
N MET A 104 14.89 4.24 -3.48
CA MET A 104 14.55 3.71 -2.14
C MET A 104 15.61 2.77 -1.56
N ALA A 105 16.74 2.59 -2.25
CA ALA A 105 17.86 1.80 -1.74
C ALA A 105 18.59 2.55 -0.61
N MET A 106 19.05 1.83 0.43
CA MET A 106 19.63 2.44 1.63
C MET A 106 20.91 3.24 1.38
N ASP A 107 21.70 2.86 0.40
CA ASP A 107 22.90 3.59 -0.05
C ASP A 107 22.57 4.97 -0.64
N VAL A 108 21.36 5.13 -1.18
CA VAL A 108 20.85 6.42 -1.70
C VAL A 108 20.09 7.20 -0.59
N LEU A 109 19.27 6.51 0.20
CA LEU A 109 18.45 7.16 1.23
C LEU A 109 19.26 7.70 2.40
N VAL A 110 20.25 6.98 2.93
CA VAL A 110 21.03 7.42 4.09
C VAL A 110 21.78 8.74 3.84
N PRO A 111 22.52 8.93 2.72
CA PRO A 111 23.13 10.21 2.41
C PRO A 111 22.09 11.34 2.27
N ARG A 112 20.94 11.07 1.64
CA ARG A 112 19.85 12.04 1.50
C ARG A 112 19.30 12.45 2.86
N LEU A 113 19.00 11.52 3.74
CA LEU A 113 18.48 11.78 5.09
C LEU A 113 19.43 12.66 5.90
N ARG A 114 20.75 12.40 5.82
CA ARG A 114 21.76 13.21 6.51
C ARG A 114 21.88 14.64 6.00
N ALA A 115 21.55 14.87 4.73
CA ALA A 115 21.67 16.16 4.06
C ALA A 115 20.37 16.96 4.02
N SER A 116 19.25 16.39 4.51
CA SER A 116 17.92 16.98 4.37
C SER A 116 17.37 17.51 5.70
N THR A 117 16.41 18.41 5.59
CA THR A 117 15.52 18.83 6.68
C THR A 117 14.23 18.00 6.68
N PRO A 118 13.43 18.01 7.77
CA PRO A 118 12.11 17.36 7.80
C PRO A 118 11.19 17.82 6.64
N THR A 119 11.18 19.12 6.34
CA THR A 119 10.40 19.68 5.22
C THR A 119 10.86 19.13 3.87
N GLN A 120 12.17 19.08 3.62
CA GLN A 120 12.69 18.51 2.36
C GLN A 120 12.37 17.03 2.19
N MET A 121 12.31 16.27 3.29
CA MET A 121 11.91 14.87 3.21
C MET A 121 10.40 14.71 3.02
N HIS A 122 9.59 15.61 3.57
CA HIS A 122 8.17 15.67 3.28
C HIS A 122 7.92 16.00 1.79
N ASP A 123 8.58 17.03 1.26
CA ASP A 123 8.48 17.41 -0.16
C ASP A 123 8.95 16.28 -1.09
N PHE A 124 10.01 15.57 -0.71
CA PHE A 124 10.45 14.36 -1.42
C PHE A 124 9.35 13.30 -1.48
N MET A 125 8.62 13.08 -0.38
CA MET A 125 7.50 12.13 -0.39
C MET A 125 6.35 12.60 -1.27
N LEU A 126 6.02 13.88 -1.28
CA LEU A 126 5.03 14.44 -2.21
C LEU A 126 5.44 14.21 -3.68
N ASP A 127 6.71 14.41 -4.02
CA ASP A 127 7.24 14.13 -5.37
C ASP A 127 7.15 12.64 -5.73
N VAL A 128 7.48 11.74 -4.80
CA VAL A 128 7.32 10.29 -4.96
C VAL A 128 5.88 9.92 -5.31
N TYR A 129 4.90 10.49 -4.60
CA TYR A 129 3.48 10.19 -4.85
C TYR A 129 2.95 10.84 -6.13
N ARG A 130 3.47 12.00 -6.52
CA ARG A 130 3.18 12.63 -7.82
C ARG A 130 3.67 11.78 -8.99
N ASP A 131 4.82 11.13 -8.81
CA ASP A 131 5.43 10.27 -9.83
C ASP A 131 4.68 8.95 -10.05
N PHE A 132 3.98 8.41 -9.06
CA PHE A 132 3.29 7.12 -9.17
C PHE A 132 2.40 7.00 -10.39
N PRO A 133 1.39 7.87 -10.61
CA PRO A 133 0.51 7.75 -11.77
C PRO A 133 1.16 8.15 -13.09
N VAL A 134 2.23 8.95 -13.06
CA VAL A 134 2.83 9.50 -14.27
C VAL A 134 3.97 8.62 -14.77
N ARG A 135 4.97 8.36 -13.91
CA ARG A 135 6.18 7.64 -14.29
C ARG A 135 6.07 6.13 -14.18
N TYR A 136 5.21 5.65 -13.26
CA TYR A 136 5.10 4.21 -12.95
C TYR A 136 3.75 3.61 -13.32
N ARG A 137 2.96 4.29 -14.16
CA ARG A 137 1.63 3.85 -14.58
C ARG A 137 1.63 2.43 -15.16
N GLU A 138 2.63 2.08 -15.97
CA GLU A 138 2.74 0.75 -16.60
C GLU A 138 2.89 -0.37 -15.55
N ALA A 139 3.65 -0.11 -14.48
CA ALA A 139 3.83 -1.04 -13.38
C ALA A 139 2.51 -1.29 -12.64
N PHE A 140 1.78 -0.22 -12.32
CA PHE A 140 0.47 -0.35 -11.66
C PHE A 140 -0.59 -0.94 -12.61
N GLY A 141 -0.54 -0.63 -13.91
CA GLY A 141 -1.38 -1.28 -14.91
C GLY A 141 -1.11 -2.78 -15.00
N ALA A 142 0.16 -3.21 -14.96
CA ALA A 142 0.51 -4.63 -14.93
C ALA A 142 -0.08 -5.35 -13.69
N PHE A 143 0.01 -4.73 -12.52
CA PHE A 143 -0.63 -5.23 -11.30
C PHE A 143 -2.16 -5.36 -11.46
N LEU A 144 -2.83 -4.33 -11.94
CA LEU A 144 -4.30 -4.31 -12.09
C LEU A 144 -4.79 -5.35 -13.09
N ARG A 145 -4.04 -5.67 -14.15
CA ARG A 145 -4.39 -6.75 -15.10
C ARG A 145 -4.44 -8.12 -14.44
N HIS A 146 -3.65 -8.39 -13.40
CA HIS A 146 -3.76 -9.62 -12.62
C HIS A 146 -5.05 -9.67 -11.81
N ALA A 147 -5.47 -8.54 -11.25
CA ALA A 147 -6.76 -8.42 -10.59
C ALA A 147 -7.90 -8.53 -11.61
N GLU A 148 -7.85 -7.85 -12.75
CA GLU A 148 -8.83 -7.95 -13.82
C GLU A 148 -9.07 -9.41 -14.27
N ALA A 149 -8.03 -10.25 -14.24
CA ALA A 149 -8.13 -11.68 -14.52
C ALA A 149 -8.80 -12.51 -13.38
N GLY A 150 -9.29 -11.88 -12.32
CA GLY A 150 -10.00 -12.54 -11.21
C GLY A 150 -9.13 -13.33 -10.24
N ARG A 151 -7.82 -13.09 -10.25
CA ARG A 151 -6.84 -13.83 -9.42
C ARG A 151 -6.94 -13.48 -7.95
N THR A 152 -6.60 -14.43 -7.08
CA THR A 152 -6.29 -14.16 -5.67
C THR A 152 -4.91 -13.51 -5.60
N VAL A 153 -4.87 -12.20 -5.32
CA VAL A 153 -3.64 -11.39 -5.42
C VAL A 153 -3.14 -10.99 -4.04
N PHE A 154 -1.87 -11.29 -3.78
CA PHE A 154 -1.14 -10.75 -2.64
C PHE A 154 -0.10 -9.76 -3.15
N TYR A 155 -0.12 -8.51 -2.73
CA TYR A 155 0.79 -7.50 -3.25
C TYR A 155 1.47 -6.69 -2.16
N HIS A 156 2.73 -6.37 -2.38
CA HIS A 156 3.56 -5.74 -1.38
C HIS A 156 4.65 -4.82 -1.95
N CYS A 157 5.23 -4.03 -1.07
CA CYS A 157 6.51 -3.37 -1.27
C CYS A 157 7.40 -3.62 -0.04
N THR A 158 8.23 -2.70 0.39
CA THR A 158 9.09 -2.87 1.57
C THR A 158 8.27 -2.79 2.87
N ALA A 159 7.57 -1.67 3.12
CA ALA A 159 6.74 -1.46 4.30
C ALA A 159 5.22 -1.67 4.03
N GLY A 160 4.82 -2.01 2.81
CA GLY A 160 3.43 -2.22 2.44
C GLY A 160 2.55 -0.96 2.52
N LYS A 161 3.14 0.25 2.49
CA LYS A 161 2.42 1.50 2.74
C LYS A 161 2.32 2.41 1.50
N ASP A 162 3.43 2.83 0.88
CA ASP A 162 3.43 3.84 -0.19
C ASP A 162 3.01 3.25 -1.55
N ARG A 163 3.87 2.49 -2.22
CA ARG A 163 3.58 1.81 -3.50
C ARG A 163 2.36 0.90 -3.40
N THR A 164 2.29 0.11 -2.35
CA THR A 164 1.15 -0.74 -2.01
C THR A 164 -0.11 0.08 -1.71
N GLY A 165 0.03 1.23 -1.06
CA GLY A 165 -1.08 2.15 -0.78
C GLY A 165 -1.67 2.76 -2.04
N PHE A 166 -0.81 3.22 -2.96
CA PHE A 166 -1.26 3.73 -4.25
C PHE A 166 -1.90 2.62 -5.13
N ALA A 167 -1.33 1.41 -5.14
CA ALA A 167 -1.96 0.26 -5.79
C ALA A 167 -3.35 -0.05 -5.21
N SER A 168 -3.51 0.06 -3.87
CA SER A 168 -4.80 -0.09 -3.20
C SER A 168 -5.76 1.04 -3.56
N LEU A 169 -5.30 2.29 -3.66
CA LEU A 169 -6.12 3.42 -4.13
C LEU A 169 -6.75 3.10 -5.48
N LEU A 170 -5.96 2.68 -6.47
CA LEU A 170 -6.45 2.38 -7.81
C LEU A 170 -7.46 1.21 -7.81
N LEU A 171 -7.09 0.12 -7.13
CA LEU A 171 -7.93 -1.09 -7.06
C LEU A 171 -9.25 -0.82 -6.35
N LEU A 172 -9.24 -0.16 -5.20
CA LEU A 172 -10.44 0.13 -4.42
C LEU A 172 -11.33 1.18 -5.12
N SER A 173 -10.73 2.16 -5.81
CA SER A 173 -11.47 3.11 -6.65
C SER A 173 -12.18 2.38 -7.81
N ALA A 174 -11.51 1.42 -8.47
CA ALA A 174 -12.14 0.58 -9.49
C ALA A 174 -13.35 -0.20 -8.95
N LEU A 175 -13.29 -0.65 -7.70
CA LEU A 175 -14.37 -1.36 -7.02
C LEU A 175 -15.47 -0.43 -6.48
N GLY A 176 -15.29 0.88 -6.58
CA GLY A 176 -16.26 1.88 -6.13
C GLY A 176 -16.31 2.08 -4.62
N VAL A 177 -15.23 1.77 -3.93
CA VAL A 177 -15.04 2.10 -2.50
C VAL A 177 -14.90 3.62 -2.38
N SER A 178 -15.50 4.21 -1.33
CA SER A 178 -15.45 5.64 -1.10
C SER A 178 -14.01 6.13 -0.82
N GLN A 179 -13.72 7.37 -1.20
CA GLN A 179 -12.42 7.98 -0.94
C GLN A 179 -12.07 7.97 0.56
N ASP A 180 -13.03 8.25 1.43
CA ASP A 180 -12.83 8.25 2.87
C ASP A 180 -12.39 6.88 3.40
N GLU A 181 -13.03 5.79 2.91
CA GLU A 181 -12.64 4.43 3.28
C GLU A 181 -11.28 4.02 2.70
N ILE A 182 -10.94 4.47 1.49
CA ILE A 182 -9.61 4.26 0.88
C ILE A 182 -8.53 4.95 1.73
N VAL A 183 -8.74 6.21 2.10
CA VAL A 183 -7.81 6.96 2.96
C VAL A 183 -7.72 6.32 4.34
N ALA A 184 -8.82 5.91 4.94
CA ALA A 184 -8.83 5.22 6.23
C ALA A 184 -8.00 3.92 6.17
N ASN A 185 -8.22 3.07 5.14
CA ASN A 185 -7.41 1.86 4.93
C ASN A 185 -5.92 2.17 4.74
N TYR A 186 -5.60 3.23 4.03
CA TYR A 186 -4.23 3.66 3.82
C TYR A 186 -3.56 4.06 5.15
N LEU A 187 -4.24 4.86 5.97
CA LEU A 187 -3.75 5.35 7.26
C LEU A 187 -3.59 4.25 8.32
N GLU A 188 -4.32 3.14 8.22
CA GLU A 188 -4.07 1.95 9.06
C GLU A 188 -2.61 1.49 9.01
N SER A 189 -1.89 1.77 7.91
CA SER A 189 -0.48 1.42 7.77
C SER A 189 0.42 2.04 8.85
N ASN A 190 0.08 3.19 9.42
CA ASN A 190 0.81 3.80 10.54
C ASN A 190 0.70 2.93 11.80
N HIS A 191 -0.47 2.36 12.04
CA HIS A 191 -0.68 1.45 13.18
C HIS A 191 0.06 0.12 12.97
N TRP A 192 -0.11 -0.50 11.81
CA TRP A 192 0.47 -1.81 11.51
C TRP A 192 2.00 -1.80 11.40
N ASN A 193 2.59 -0.68 11.00
CA ASN A 193 4.04 -0.53 10.86
C ASN A 193 4.73 0.04 12.10
N ARG A 194 4.03 0.28 13.20
CA ARG A 194 4.62 0.93 14.39
C ARG A 194 5.92 0.24 14.85
N ARG A 195 5.90 -1.09 15.01
CA ARG A 195 7.09 -1.86 15.42
C ARG A 195 8.20 -1.80 14.37
N LEU A 196 7.85 -1.94 13.09
CA LEU A 196 8.82 -1.80 11.99
C LEU A 196 9.47 -0.41 12.00
N ASN A 197 8.70 0.64 12.23
CA ASN A 197 9.20 2.02 12.29
C ASN A 197 10.12 2.22 13.50
N GLU A 198 9.79 1.67 14.67
CA GLU A 198 10.65 1.68 15.87
C GLU A 198 11.99 0.99 15.58
N ASP A 199 11.99 -0.15 14.92
CA ASP A 199 13.20 -0.89 14.53
C ASP A 199 14.05 -0.10 13.52
N VAL A 200 13.43 0.58 12.56
CA VAL A 200 14.14 1.46 11.60
C VAL A 200 14.76 2.64 12.32
N MET A 201 14.02 3.32 13.20
CA MET A 201 14.52 4.43 14.01
C MET A 201 15.73 4.02 14.85
N ALA A 202 15.66 2.86 15.51
CA ALA A 202 16.78 2.33 16.31
C ALA A 202 18.05 2.06 15.47
N ARG A 203 17.89 1.66 14.19
CA ARG A 203 19.02 1.41 13.27
C ARG A 203 19.64 2.68 12.71
N VAL A 204 18.84 3.73 12.48
CA VAL A 204 19.35 4.96 11.85
C VAL A 204 19.87 5.98 12.86
N ALA A 205 19.44 5.93 14.11
CA ALA A 205 19.92 6.83 15.16
C ALA A 205 21.45 6.78 15.35
N PRO A 206 22.12 5.60 15.43
CA PRO A 206 23.56 5.52 15.57
C PRO A 206 24.36 6.06 14.38
N ILE A 207 23.74 6.15 13.20
CA ILE A 207 24.39 6.67 12.00
C ILE A 207 24.12 8.17 11.78
N GLY A 208 23.59 8.87 12.80
CA GLY A 208 23.44 10.32 12.79
C GLY A 208 22.29 10.85 11.92
N VAL A 209 21.23 10.06 11.74
CA VAL A 209 19.98 10.53 11.11
C VAL A 209 19.04 11.03 12.21
N ASP A 210 18.57 12.27 12.05
CA ASP A 210 17.59 12.87 12.97
C ASP A 210 16.23 12.18 12.81
N ALA A 211 15.56 11.93 13.93
CA ALA A 211 14.24 11.31 13.98
C ALA A 211 13.19 12.10 13.19
N ASP A 212 13.19 13.41 13.30
CA ASP A 212 12.23 14.28 12.62
C ASP A 212 12.44 14.28 11.10
N VAL A 213 13.69 14.07 10.65
CA VAL A 213 14.02 14.01 9.22
C VAL A 213 13.52 12.71 8.58
N ILE A 214 13.62 11.58 9.27
CA ILE A 214 13.16 10.30 8.71
C ILE A 214 11.65 10.08 8.86
N THR A 215 10.98 10.74 9.79
CA THR A 215 9.55 10.56 10.07
C THR A 215 8.66 10.65 8.83
N PRO A 216 8.82 11.60 7.89
CA PRO A 216 8.02 11.63 6.66
C PRO A 216 8.13 10.36 5.79
N LEU A 217 9.28 9.65 5.87
CA LEU A 217 9.45 8.37 5.18
C LEU A 217 8.81 7.19 5.93
N LEU A 218 8.63 7.28 7.24
CA LEU A 218 8.11 6.18 8.06
C LEU A 218 6.60 6.19 8.15
N GLU A 219 5.98 7.34 8.09
CA GLU A 219 4.55 7.53 8.18
C GLU A 219 3.88 7.59 6.80
N VAL A 220 2.57 7.38 6.79
CA VAL A 220 1.69 7.75 5.70
C VAL A 220 0.78 8.89 6.16
N ARG A 221 0.50 9.82 5.23
CA ARG A 221 -0.29 11.03 5.49
C ARG A 221 -1.33 11.20 4.40
N PRO A 222 -2.53 11.75 4.70
CA PRO A 222 -3.58 11.94 3.68
C PRO A 222 -3.08 12.68 2.44
N GLU A 223 -2.29 13.76 2.65
CA GLU A 223 -1.76 14.61 1.58
C GLU A 223 -0.87 13.86 0.57
N TYR A 224 -0.31 12.72 0.94
CA TYR A 224 0.46 11.90 0.01
C TYR A 224 -0.44 11.25 -1.05
N LEU A 225 -1.55 10.60 -0.64
CA LEU A 225 -2.52 10.06 -1.60
C LEU A 225 -3.22 11.17 -2.38
N GLU A 226 -3.55 12.29 -1.73
CA GLU A 226 -4.15 13.46 -2.37
C GLU A 226 -3.25 13.97 -3.50
N THR A 227 -1.92 14.05 -3.29
CA THR A 227 -0.95 14.43 -4.33
C THR A 227 -0.99 13.47 -5.53
N SER A 228 -1.17 12.17 -5.32
CA SER A 228 -1.33 11.21 -6.43
C SER A 228 -2.66 11.42 -7.17
N MET A 229 -3.75 11.67 -6.44
CA MET A 229 -5.07 11.93 -7.04
C MET A 229 -5.06 13.24 -7.85
N ASP A 230 -4.42 14.28 -7.34
CA ASP A 230 -4.24 15.54 -8.05
C ASP A 230 -3.42 15.35 -9.34
N ALA A 231 -2.35 14.56 -9.28
CA ALA A 231 -1.55 14.23 -10.45
C ALA A 231 -2.36 13.46 -11.51
N ILE A 232 -3.21 12.51 -11.07
CA ILE A 232 -4.15 11.82 -11.97
C ILE A 232 -5.14 12.81 -12.58
N ALA A 233 -5.76 13.66 -11.76
CA ALA A 233 -6.73 14.64 -12.24
C ALA A 233 -6.13 15.61 -13.27
N GLN A 234 -4.89 16.06 -13.05
CA GLN A 234 -4.18 16.95 -13.96
C GLN A 234 -3.79 16.28 -15.28
N ALA A 235 -3.32 15.02 -15.23
CA ALA A 235 -2.79 14.33 -16.41
C ALA A 235 -3.87 13.57 -17.20
N TYR A 236 -4.91 13.07 -16.54
CA TYR A 236 -5.88 12.11 -17.10
C TYR A 236 -7.35 12.48 -16.84
N GLY A 237 -7.63 13.56 -16.11
CA GLY A 237 -8.98 14.03 -15.82
C GLY A 237 -9.59 13.42 -14.55
N SER A 238 -9.68 12.10 -14.42
CA SER A 238 -10.16 11.43 -13.21
C SER A 238 -9.53 10.06 -13.02
N VAL A 239 -9.71 9.47 -11.83
CA VAL A 239 -9.23 8.09 -11.56
C VAL A 239 -9.94 7.08 -12.46
N GLU A 240 -11.22 7.27 -12.76
CA GLU A 240 -11.99 6.41 -13.66
C GLU A 240 -11.44 6.46 -15.09
N GLN A 241 -11.14 7.67 -15.59
CA GLN A 241 -10.53 7.85 -16.91
C GLN A 241 -9.11 7.25 -16.95
N PHE A 242 -8.31 7.48 -15.91
CA PHE A 242 -6.99 6.88 -15.81
C PHE A 242 -7.05 5.35 -15.87
N LEU A 243 -7.97 4.71 -15.12
CA LEU A 243 -8.15 3.27 -15.13
C LEU A 243 -8.61 2.75 -16.50
N ALA A 244 -9.65 3.37 -17.09
CA ALA A 244 -10.29 2.86 -18.31
C ALA A 244 -9.51 3.22 -19.58
N ASP A 245 -9.08 4.47 -19.73
CA ASP A 245 -8.57 4.99 -21.00
C ASP A 245 -7.04 4.84 -21.08
N ASP A 246 -6.32 5.14 -20.00
CA ASP A 246 -4.85 5.09 -19.99
C ASP A 246 -4.31 3.70 -19.60
N LEU A 247 -4.77 3.12 -18.49
CA LEU A 247 -4.36 1.78 -18.06
C LEU A 247 -5.11 0.66 -18.82
N ARG A 248 -6.22 0.97 -19.45
CA ARG A 248 -7.07 0.05 -20.24
C ARG A 248 -7.55 -1.14 -19.43
N ILE A 249 -8.01 -0.87 -18.21
CA ILE A 249 -8.55 -1.87 -17.28
C ILE A 249 -10.07 -1.97 -17.47
N ASP A 250 -10.59 -3.17 -17.68
CA ASP A 250 -12.02 -3.43 -17.63
C ASP A 250 -12.51 -3.45 -16.18
N VAL A 251 -12.95 -2.26 -15.74
CA VAL A 251 -13.48 -2.06 -14.38
C VAL A 251 -14.75 -2.90 -14.13
N GLY A 252 -15.52 -3.20 -15.17
CA GLY A 252 -16.69 -4.09 -15.09
C GLY A 252 -16.28 -5.52 -14.72
N GLN A 253 -15.26 -6.04 -15.36
CA GLN A 253 -14.66 -7.34 -15.06
C GLN A 253 -14.12 -7.41 -13.62
N LEU A 254 -13.35 -6.42 -13.20
CA LEU A 254 -12.88 -6.30 -11.82
C LEU A 254 -14.02 -6.38 -10.81
N ARG A 255 -15.07 -5.60 -11.00
CA ARG A 255 -16.27 -5.59 -10.14
C ARG A 255 -16.99 -6.94 -10.12
N GLY A 256 -17.04 -7.63 -11.25
CA GLY A 256 -17.60 -8.98 -11.35
C GLY A 256 -16.85 -10.03 -10.52
N HIS A 257 -15.52 -9.90 -10.44
CA HIS A 257 -14.69 -10.84 -9.69
C HIS A 257 -14.64 -10.56 -8.19
N TYR A 258 -14.62 -9.29 -7.80
CA TYR A 258 -14.28 -8.90 -6.43
C TYR A 258 -15.41 -8.22 -5.64
N LEU A 259 -16.58 -8.01 -6.21
CA LEU A 259 -17.74 -7.53 -5.45
C LEU A 259 -18.76 -8.67 -5.24
N GLU A 260 -19.26 -8.77 -4.03
CA GLU A 260 -20.34 -9.68 -3.62
C GLU A 260 -21.46 -8.93 -2.92
N ASP A 261 -22.67 -9.49 -2.95
CA ASP A 261 -23.88 -8.89 -2.34
C ASP A 261 -23.85 -8.98 -0.81
#